data_61b1ebd20520fbcd741a326016bf0824
#
_entry.id   61b1ebd20520fbcd741a326016bf0824
#
_cell.length_a   1.000
_cell.length_b   1.000
_cell.length_c   1.000
_cell.angle_alpha   90.00
_cell.angle_beta   90.00
_cell.angle_gamma   90.00
#
_symmetry.space_group_name_H-M   'P 1'
#
loop_
_entity.id
_entity.type
_entity.pdbx_description
1 polymer ?
#
loop_
_entity_poly.entity_id
_entity_poly.type
_entity_poly.pdbx_seq_one_letter_code
_entity_poly.pdbx_strand_id
1 'polypeptide(L)'
;MVVYSIVYTKKAARDIQNLKAAKLDKKAKALIDLIRKKPYQTPPSYEKLLGDLQGAYSRRINIKHRLVYEVLEEEQTIKIISLWTHYEF
;
A
#
# COMPACT_ATOMS: atom_id res chain seq x y z
N MET A 1 9.17 14.01 -14.21
CA MET A 1 8.44 13.45 -13.07
C MET A 1 8.49 11.93 -13.15
N VAL A 2 8.92 11.28 -12.08
CA VAL A 2 9.01 9.83 -12.05
C VAL A 2 7.69 9.25 -11.55
N VAL A 3 7.13 8.30 -12.29
CA VAL A 3 5.96 7.54 -11.87
C VAL A 3 6.42 6.10 -11.67
N TYR A 4 6.20 5.58 -10.48
CA TYR A 4 6.62 4.22 -10.14
C TYR A 4 5.69 3.19 -10.80
N SER A 5 6.25 2.06 -11.18
CA SER A 5 5.47 0.90 -11.61
C SER A 5 4.87 0.22 -10.37
N ILE A 6 3.71 -0.38 -10.52
CA ILE A 6 3.05 -1.07 -9.41
C ILE A 6 3.02 -2.57 -9.70
N VAL A 7 3.48 -3.35 -8.73
CA VAL A 7 3.37 -4.81 -8.77
C VAL A 7 2.63 -5.27 -7.51
N TYR A 8 1.94 -6.40 -7.61
CA TYR A 8 1.12 -6.94 -6.52
C TYR A 8 1.62 -8.31 -6.13
N THR A 9 1.68 -8.59 -4.83
CA THR A 9 1.85 -9.96 -4.35
C THR A 9 0.56 -10.74 -4.58
N LYS A 10 0.64 -12.08 -4.47
CA LYS A 10 -0.55 -12.92 -4.57
C LYS A 10 -1.58 -12.54 -3.51
N LYS A 11 -1.10 -12.24 -2.29
CA LYS A 11 -1.98 -11.80 -1.20
C LYS A 11 -2.67 -10.49 -1.57
N ALA A 12 -1.93 -9.51 -2.06
CA ALA A 12 -2.51 -8.22 -2.44
C ALA A 12 -3.55 -8.38 -3.54
N ALA A 13 -3.27 -9.21 -4.53
CA ALA A 13 -4.22 -9.47 -5.62
C ALA A 13 -5.52 -10.07 -5.09
N ARG A 14 -5.44 -11.00 -4.12
CA ARG A 14 -6.63 -11.56 -3.47
C ARG A 14 -7.36 -10.52 -2.62
N ASP A 15 -6.59 -9.66 -1.95
CA ASP A 15 -7.15 -8.64 -1.08
C ASP A 15 -8.02 -7.64 -1.86
N ILE A 16 -7.76 -7.44 -3.15
CA ILE A 16 -8.57 -6.56 -3.99
C ILE A 16 -10.02 -7.03 -4.03
N GLN A 17 -10.24 -8.34 -4.07
CA GLN A 17 -11.60 -8.89 -4.05
C GLN A 17 -12.32 -8.51 -2.75
N ASN A 18 -11.62 -8.61 -1.62
CA ASN A 18 -12.19 -8.23 -0.33
C ASN A 18 -12.50 -6.72 -0.28
N LEU A 19 -11.62 -5.90 -0.84
CA LEU A 19 -11.84 -4.46 -0.89
C LEU A 19 -13.07 -4.12 -1.72
N LYS A 20 -13.26 -4.79 -2.87
CA LYS A 20 -14.43 -4.57 -3.70
C LYS A 20 -15.71 -4.96 -2.96
N ALA A 21 -15.70 -6.10 -2.27
CA ALA A 21 -16.85 -6.54 -1.49
C ALA A 21 -17.19 -5.55 -0.37
N ALA A 22 -16.19 -4.92 0.22
CA ALA A 22 -16.38 -3.93 1.29
C ALA A 22 -16.56 -2.50 0.76
N LYS A 23 -16.53 -2.31 -0.56
CA LYS A 23 -16.66 -1.01 -1.22
C LYS A 23 -15.52 -0.05 -0.84
N LEU A 24 -14.33 -0.60 -0.58
CA LEU A 24 -13.13 0.16 -0.23
C LEU A 24 -12.12 0.24 -1.37
N ASP A 25 -12.44 -0.36 -2.51
CA ASP A 25 -11.54 -0.42 -3.66
C ASP A 25 -11.18 0.98 -4.19
N LYS A 26 -12.12 1.91 -4.18
CA LYS A 26 -11.86 3.27 -4.64
C LYS A 26 -10.89 4.01 -3.73
N LYS A 27 -11.02 3.83 -2.42
CA LYS A 27 -10.08 4.44 -1.46
C LYS A 27 -8.68 3.85 -1.62
N ALA A 28 -8.59 2.53 -1.78
CA ALA A 28 -7.32 1.86 -1.98
C ALA A 28 -6.68 2.33 -3.29
N LYS A 29 -7.45 2.44 -4.36
CA LYS A 29 -6.95 2.92 -5.64
C LYS A 29 -6.41 4.35 -5.54
N ALA A 30 -7.11 5.21 -4.83
CA ALA A 30 -6.66 6.59 -4.64
C ALA A 30 -5.30 6.64 -3.93
N LEU A 31 -5.12 5.79 -2.91
CA LEU A 31 -3.83 5.70 -2.21
C LEU A 31 -2.74 5.16 -3.13
N ILE A 32 -3.04 4.14 -3.92
CA ILE A 32 -2.07 3.57 -4.86
C ILE A 32 -1.67 4.63 -5.90
N ASP A 33 -2.62 5.37 -6.43
CA ASP A 33 -2.33 6.44 -7.39
C ASP A 33 -1.46 7.54 -6.76
N LEU A 34 -1.69 7.84 -5.49
CA LEU A 34 -0.88 8.80 -4.75
C LEU A 34 0.56 8.32 -4.62
N ILE A 35 0.76 7.09 -4.13
CA ILE A 35 2.10 6.57 -3.88
C ILE A 35 2.89 6.29 -5.17
N ARG A 36 2.21 6.03 -6.27
CA ARG A 36 2.89 5.89 -7.57
C ARG A 36 3.64 7.15 -7.95
N LYS A 37 3.09 8.29 -7.59
CA LYS A 37 3.68 9.59 -7.91
C LYS A 37 4.58 10.08 -6.80
N LYS A 38 4.16 9.90 -5.55
CA LYS A 38 4.87 10.41 -4.38
C LYS A 38 4.77 9.40 -3.23
N PRO A 39 5.62 8.37 -3.21
CA PRO A 39 5.48 7.29 -2.22
C PRO A 39 5.66 7.73 -0.78
N TYR A 40 6.27 8.88 -0.55
CA TYR A 40 6.51 9.39 0.82
C TYR A 40 5.70 10.64 1.13
N GLN A 41 4.67 10.92 0.32
CA GLN A 41 3.83 12.10 0.50
C GLN A 41 3.07 12.07 1.83
N THR A 42 3.07 13.16 2.56
CA THR A 42 2.23 13.39 3.73
C THR A 42 1.52 14.72 3.58
N PRO A 43 0.26 14.88 4.02
CA PRO A 43 -0.69 13.81 4.32
C PRO A 43 -1.08 13.01 3.09
N PRO A 44 -1.66 11.80 3.23
CA PRO A 44 -1.92 11.11 4.48
C PRO A 44 -0.64 10.56 5.11
N SER A 45 -0.66 10.36 6.42
CA SER A 45 0.50 9.83 7.12
C SER A 45 0.73 8.36 6.78
N TYR A 46 1.98 7.94 6.92
CA TYR A 46 2.36 6.54 6.78
C TYR A 46 3.28 6.14 7.91
N GLU A 47 3.39 4.84 8.15
CA GLU A 47 4.25 4.29 9.18
C GLU A 47 5.29 3.38 8.55
N LYS A 48 6.52 3.46 9.07
CA LYS A 48 7.57 2.51 8.69
C LYS A 48 7.39 1.25 9.52
N LEU A 49 7.42 0.09 8.86
CA LEU A 49 7.28 -1.18 9.54
C LEU A 49 8.63 -1.72 9.97
N LEU A 50 8.62 -2.48 11.06
CA LEU A 50 9.83 -3.04 11.67
C LEU A 50 9.73 -4.56 11.66
N GLY A 51 10.83 -5.22 12.09
CA GLY A 51 10.88 -6.68 12.16
C GLY A 51 10.89 -7.30 10.77
N ASP A 52 10.07 -8.33 10.57
CA ASP A 52 10.02 -9.08 9.32
C ASP A 52 9.59 -8.23 8.13
N LEU A 53 8.91 -7.10 8.39
CA LEU A 53 8.46 -6.20 7.35
C LEU A 53 9.30 -4.93 7.26
N GLN A 54 10.52 -4.96 7.80
CA GLN A 54 11.43 -3.83 7.72
C GLN A 54 11.67 -3.46 6.25
N GLY A 55 11.57 -2.17 5.97
CA GLY A 55 11.67 -1.66 4.60
C GLY A 55 10.33 -1.45 3.94
N ALA A 56 9.23 -1.89 4.57
CA ALA A 56 7.88 -1.65 4.07
C ALA A 56 7.23 -0.49 4.82
N TYR A 57 6.19 0.04 4.21
CA TYR A 57 5.41 1.16 4.75
C TYR A 57 3.94 0.78 4.81
N SER A 58 3.23 1.39 5.74
CA SER A 58 1.81 1.15 5.92
C SER A 58 1.04 2.47 5.85
N ARG A 59 -0.01 2.50 5.07
CA ARG A 59 -0.97 3.62 5.04
C ARG A 59 -2.36 3.12 5.34
N ARG A 60 -3.13 3.91 6.05
CA ARG A 60 -4.49 3.54 6.43
C ARG A 60 -5.44 3.70 5.24
N ILE A 61 -6.15 2.62 4.88
CA ILE A 61 -7.23 2.70 3.90
C ILE A 61 -8.50 3.18 4.61
N ASN A 62 -8.79 2.55 5.76
CA ASN A 62 -9.85 2.98 6.66
C ASN A 62 -9.41 2.64 8.09
N ILE A 63 -10.33 2.70 9.03
CA ILE A 63 -10.00 2.46 10.44
C ILE A 63 -9.48 1.03 10.70
N LYS A 64 -9.86 0.06 9.86
CA LYS A 64 -9.51 -1.35 10.04
C LYS A 64 -8.41 -1.85 9.11
N HIS A 65 -8.37 -1.35 7.89
CA HIS A 65 -7.52 -1.96 6.86
C HIS A 65 -6.42 -1.02 6.42
N ARG A 66 -5.27 -1.59 6.11
CA ARG A 66 -4.08 -0.84 5.72
C ARG A 66 -3.51 -1.34 4.41
N LEU A 67 -2.98 -0.41 3.65
CA LEU A 67 -2.18 -0.67 2.47
C LEU A 67 -0.73 -0.81 2.93
N VAL A 68 -0.14 -1.98 2.69
CA VAL A 68 1.26 -2.24 3.00
C VAL A 68 2.03 -2.35 1.69
N TYR A 69 3.10 -1.59 1.57
CA TYR A 69 3.88 -1.53 0.33
C TYR A 69 5.36 -1.34 0.62
N GLU A 70 6.16 -1.70 -0.37
CA GLU A 70 7.61 -1.51 -0.35
C GLU A 70 8.02 -0.71 -1.57
N VAL A 71 8.93 0.25 -1.39
CA VAL A 71 9.42 1.08 -2.48
C VAL A 71 10.78 0.56 -2.92
N LEU A 72 10.84 0.07 -4.15
CA LEU A 72 12.08 -0.44 -4.76
C LEU A 72 12.65 0.67 -5.63
N GLU A 73 13.47 1.52 -5.02
CA GLU A 73 13.98 2.75 -5.64
C GLU A 73 14.78 2.50 -6.92
N GLU A 74 15.65 1.50 -6.89
CA GLU A 74 16.51 1.20 -8.04
C GLU A 74 15.70 0.76 -9.25
N GLU A 75 14.59 0.09 -9.01
CA GLU A 75 13.71 -0.41 -10.05
C GLU A 75 12.56 0.55 -10.34
N GLN A 76 12.45 1.62 -9.57
CA GLN A 76 11.34 2.56 -9.63
C GLN A 76 10.00 1.85 -9.63
N THR A 77 9.86 0.90 -8.71
CA THR A 77 8.71 0.02 -8.59
C THR A 77 8.20 0.05 -7.17
N ILE A 78 6.89 0.01 -7.01
CA ILE A 78 6.23 -0.14 -5.72
C ILE A 78 5.57 -1.50 -5.68
N LYS A 79 5.95 -2.30 -4.70
CA LYS A 79 5.39 -3.63 -4.49
C LYS A 79 4.30 -3.54 -3.44
N ILE A 80 3.08 -3.83 -3.84
CA ILE A 80 1.95 -3.86 -2.91
C ILE A 80 1.93 -5.21 -2.23
N ILE A 81 2.19 -5.23 -0.93
CA ILE A 81 2.34 -6.45 -0.16
C ILE A 81 0.98 -6.95 0.31
N SER A 82 0.13 -6.06 0.83
CA SER A 82 -1.20 -6.41 1.26
C SER A 82 -2.11 -5.19 1.27
N LEU A 83 -3.42 -5.44 1.19
CA LEU A 83 -4.44 -4.38 1.15
C LEU A 83 -5.57 -4.64 2.15
N TRP A 84 -5.59 -5.84 2.75
CA TRP A 84 -6.67 -6.28 3.64
C TRP A 84 -6.04 -6.82 4.90
N THR A 85 -5.35 -5.96 5.64
CA THR A 85 -4.56 -6.40 6.77
C THR A 85 -4.78 -5.50 7.97
N HIS A 86 -4.96 -6.13 9.12
CA HIS A 86 -4.88 -5.49 10.41
C HIS A 86 -3.47 -5.66 10.94
N TYR A 87 -2.76 -4.56 11.11
CA TYR A 87 -1.55 -4.58 11.90
C TYR A 87 -1.82 -3.83 13.18
N GLU A 88 -1.69 -4.50 14.29
CA GLU A 88 -1.67 -3.86 15.59
C GLU A 88 -0.22 -3.58 15.92
N PHE A 89 0.07 -2.33 16.13
CA PHE A 89 1.42 -1.88 16.45
C PHE A 89 1.52 -1.56 17.93
#